data_fdde25685a0f76e5bbeaad88aef96727
#
_entry.id   fdde25685a0f76e5bbeaad88aef96727
#
_cell.length_a   1.000
_cell.length_b   1.000
_cell.length_c   1.000
_cell.angle_alpha   90.00
_cell.angle_beta   90.00
_cell.angle_gamma   90.00
#
_symmetry.space_group_name_H-M   'P 1'
#
loop_
_entity.id
_entity.type
_entity.pdbx_description
1 polymer ?
#
loop_
_entity_poly.entity_id
_entity_poly.type
_entity_poly.pdbx_seq_one_letter_code
_entity_poly.pdbx_strand_id
1 'polypeptide(L)'
;MKKLKLSTAIAAIAWATISTSQVAHAGEINIIMEEVPDYDIVAKLTDQFTEQNPGITVNFDAMPFDAMRDKILTSSLAPSATYDVIIIDNPWTDEFARAGFLEPLDSLISSQDGYAYDDFVPALADISKVDGSIYGVPYYNYALGLIVRQDIFDSKGLAIPKTIEDYMSVVKSLTTNGMYGAAMQPQKGYKIMEEWKNWLYANGGELFDDAGNVIINNQAAIDALNQYIETHSQAAPPNSANWGFDEALRSVSSGKAATMLSYNWMLPALNAKDGMSGDLAGNFTLHEVPGGKSVLGLWSWGITANSDNKDDAWTFISWISSPEVAKQRAIMGGAPVRNSVMNSPEVWEKGYGKAYYTALADILDGSAPLSSGNNAEELIEIVGTELSAAVTGQKSVKEALDAAANGVERAIK
;
A
#
# COMPACT_ATOMS: atom_id res chain seq x y z
N MET A 1 -16.79 -93.28 -38.28
CA MET A 1 -15.72 -92.40 -37.67
C MET A 1 -16.07 -90.99 -38.07
N LYS A 2 -16.76 -90.18 -37.22
CA LYS A 2 -17.13 -88.78 -37.45
C LYS A 2 -16.21 -87.90 -36.59
N LYS A 3 -15.44 -87.02 -37.25
CA LYS A 3 -14.58 -86.05 -36.58
C LYS A 3 -15.42 -84.87 -36.11
N LEU A 4 -15.44 -84.66 -34.83
CA LEU A 4 -16.02 -83.48 -34.19
C LEU A 4 -15.07 -82.28 -34.35
N LYS A 5 -15.53 -81.15 -34.92
CA LYS A 5 -14.82 -79.91 -34.96
C LYS A 5 -15.19 -79.03 -33.75
N LEU A 6 -14.26 -78.76 -32.91
CA LEU A 6 -14.37 -77.83 -31.78
C LEU A 6 -14.18 -76.38 -32.28
N SER A 7 -15.20 -75.56 -32.19
CA SER A 7 -15.12 -74.13 -32.51
C SER A 7 -14.83 -73.34 -31.23
N THR A 8 -13.69 -72.69 -31.16
CA THR A 8 -13.28 -71.82 -30.06
C THR A 8 -13.89 -70.46 -30.31
N ALA A 9 -14.82 -70.02 -29.47
CA ALA A 9 -15.35 -68.68 -29.47
C ALA A 9 -14.45 -67.79 -28.60
N ILE A 10 -13.81 -66.77 -29.19
CA ILE A 10 -13.02 -65.74 -28.51
C ILE A 10 -14.02 -64.65 -28.10
N ALA A 11 -14.27 -64.52 -26.80
CA ALA A 11 -15.02 -63.40 -26.26
C ALA A 11 -14.11 -62.16 -26.15
N ALA A 12 -14.36 -61.18 -26.98
CA ALA A 12 -13.72 -59.85 -26.87
C ALA A 12 -14.37 -59.05 -25.73
N ILE A 13 -13.66 -58.88 -24.63
CA ILE A 13 -14.05 -57.97 -23.55
C ILE A 13 -13.69 -56.55 -23.98
N ALA A 14 -14.69 -55.78 -24.37
CA ALA A 14 -14.55 -54.33 -24.60
C ALA A 14 -14.40 -53.61 -23.25
N TRP A 15 -13.21 -53.12 -22.98
CA TRP A 15 -13.01 -52.18 -21.89
C TRP A 15 -13.59 -50.81 -22.30
N ALA A 16 -14.77 -50.48 -21.77
CA ALA A 16 -15.27 -49.11 -21.82
C ALA A 16 -14.46 -48.28 -20.87
N THR A 17 -13.57 -47.46 -21.40
CA THR A 17 -12.93 -46.34 -20.67
C THR A 17 -14.04 -45.35 -20.35
N ILE A 18 -14.52 -45.36 -19.12
CA ILE A 18 -15.32 -44.25 -18.59
C ILE A 18 -14.37 -43.06 -18.42
N SER A 19 -14.36 -42.20 -19.43
CA SER A 19 -13.80 -40.87 -19.29
C SER A 19 -14.72 -40.13 -18.32
N THR A 20 -14.36 -40.05 -17.06
CA THR A 20 -14.96 -39.08 -16.13
C THR A 20 -14.61 -37.71 -16.69
N SER A 21 -15.55 -37.10 -17.42
CA SER A 21 -15.53 -35.67 -17.64
C SER A 21 -15.55 -35.03 -16.24
N GLN A 22 -14.40 -34.54 -15.79
CA GLN A 22 -14.42 -33.57 -14.73
C GLN A 22 -15.32 -32.43 -15.25
N VAL A 23 -16.48 -32.29 -14.63
CA VAL A 23 -17.29 -31.07 -14.79
C VAL A 23 -16.35 -29.96 -14.33
N ALA A 24 -15.85 -29.17 -15.26
CA ALA A 24 -15.11 -27.99 -14.94
C ALA A 24 -16.02 -27.17 -14.00
N HIS A 25 -15.62 -26.98 -12.77
CA HIS A 25 -16.29 -26.09 -11.85
C HIS A 25 -16.18 -24.71 -12.48
N ALA A 26 -17.29 -24.16 -12.95
CA ALA A 26 -17.33 -22.77 -13.43
C ALA A 26 -17.48 -21.90 -12.19
N GLY A 27 -16.36 -21.47 -11.62
CA GLY A 27 -16.31 -20.54 -10.51
C GLY A 27 -16.47 -19.11 -11.00
N GLU A 28 -17.06 -18.27 -10.18
CA GLU A 28 -17.13 -16.83 -10.39
C GLU A 28 -16.65 -16.16 -9.10
N ILE A 29 -15.62 -15.33 -9.19
CA ILE A 29 -15.12 -14.55 -8.07
C ILE A 29 -15.32 -13.06 -8.34
N ASN A 30 -15.83 -12.37 -7.34
CA ASN A 30 -16.03 -10.93 -7.36
C ASN A 30 -14.97 -10.27 -6.47
N ILE A 31 -14.25 -9.31 -7.02
CA ILE A 31 -13.12 -8.64 -6.38
C ILE A 31 -13.43 -7.14 -6.27
N ILE A 32 -13.34 -6.58 -5.06
CA ILE A 32 -13.40 -5.14 -4.87
C ILE A 32 -11.99 -4.56 -4.72
N MET A 33 -11.71 -3.49 -5.46
CA MET A 33 -10.41 -2.81 -5.48
C MET A 33 -10.58 -1.30 -5.47
N GLU A 34 -9.50 -0.61 -5.08
CA GLU A 34 -9.40 0.84 -5.25
C GLU A 34 -9.13 1.19 -6.73
N GLU A 35 -9.79 2.27 -7.23
CA GLU A 35 -9.57 2.82 -8.57
C GLU A 35 -8.28 3.64 -8.60
N VAL A 36 -7.15 2.96 -8.72
CA VAL A 36 -5.79 3.51 -8.81
C VAL A 36 -5.06 2.95 -10.02
N PRO A 37 -3.95 3.55 -10.49
CA PRO A 37 -3.22 3.05 -11.67
C PRO A 37 -2.82 1.58 -11.63
N ASP A 38 -2.61 1.01 -10.45
CA ASP A 38 -2.28 -0.41 -10.29
C ASP A 38 -3.46 -1.35 -10.61
N TYR A 39 -4.72 -0.86 -10.51
CA TYR A 39 -5.90 -1.61 -10.95
C TYR A 39 -5.81 -1.99 -12.45
N ASP A 40 -5.42 -1.05 -13.31
CA ASP A 40 -5.27 -1.32 -14.74
C ASP A 40 -4.20 -2.40 -15.01
N ILE A 41 -3.15 -2.43 -14.20
CA ILE A 41 -2.10 -3.46 -14.28
C ILE A 41 -2.67 -4.83 -13.89
N VAL A 42 -3.39 -4.91 -12.77
CA VAL A 42 -4.02 -6.15 -12.30
C VAL A 42 -5.06 -6.65 -13.30
N ALA A 43 -5.94 -5.79 -13.79
CA ALA A 43 -6.96 -6.14 -14.78
C ALA A 43 -6.34 -6.74 -16.04
N LYS A 44 -5.27 -6.10 -16.56
CA LYS A 44 -4.54 -6.60 -17.73
C LYS A 44 -3.83 -7.95 -17.48
N LEU A 45 -3.28 -8.15 -16.29
CA LEU A 45 -2.66 -9.44 -15.93
C LEU A 45 -3.71 -10.54 -15.78
N THR A 46 -4.93 -10.20 -15.36
CA THR A 46 -6.04 -11.14 -15.19
C THR A 46 -6.45 -11.84 -16.49
N ASP A 47 -6.21 -11.24 -17.66
CA ASP A 47 -6.37 -11.94 -18.95
C ASP A 47 -5.54 -13.22 -19.01
N GLN A 48 -4.30 -13.18 -18.52
CA GLN A 48 -3.41 -14.36 -18.45
C GLN A 48 -3.93 -15.40 -17.43
N PHE A 49 -4.48 -14.94 -16.30
CA PHE A 49 -5.10 -15.85 -15.31
C PHE A 49 -6.26 -16.62 -15.92
N THR A 50 -7.17 -15.92 -16.61
CA THR A 50 -8.34 -16.50 -17.25
C THR A 50 -7.98 -17.53 -18.34
N GLU A 51 -6.91 -17.26 -19.11
CA GLU A 51 -6.38 -18.22 -20.09
C GLU A 51 -5.86 -19.51 -19.42
N GLN A 52 -5.21 -19.38 -18.26
CA GLN A 52 -4.65 -20.50 -17.49
C GLN A 52 -5.71 -21.24 -16.66
N ASN A 53 -6.78 -20.56 -16.28
CA ASN A 53 -7.87 -21.06 -15.44
C ASN A 53 -9.25 -20.84 -16.10
N PRO A 54 -9.54 -21.48 -17.24
CA PRO A 54 -10.75 -21.20 -18.03
C PRO A 54 -12.07 -21.54 -17.33
N GLY A 55 -12.00 -22.18 -16.15
CA GLY A 55 -13.15 -22.47 -15.29
C GLY A 55 -13.45 -21.36 -14.28
N ILE A 56 -12.62 -20.31 -14.16
CA ILE A 56 -12.80 -19.24 -13.17
C ILE A 56 -13.01 -17.91 -13.89
N THR A 57 -14.17 -17.29 -13.65
CA THR A 57 -14.47 -15.94 -14.10
C THR A 57 -14.10 -14.94 -13.00
N VAL A 58 -13.40 -13.86 -13.35
CA VAL A 58 -13.02 -12.79 -12.42
C VAL A 58 -13.74 -11.51 -12.78
N ASN A 59 -14.51 -10.96 -11.83
CA ASN A 59 -15.20 -9.68 -11.96
C ASN A 59 -14.57 -8.67 -10.99
N PHE A 60 -14.33 -7.46 -11.47
CA PHE A 60 -13.82 -6.38 -10.65
C PHE A 60 -14.88 -5.30 -10.43
N ASP A 61 -14.97 -4.82 -9.18
CA ASP A 61 -15.66 -3.60 -8.80
C ASP A 61 -14.60 -2.60 -8.30
N ALA A 62 -14.11 -1.74 -9.20
CA ALA A 62 -13.14 -0.72 -8.89
C ALA A 62 -13.84 0.58 -8.48
N MET A 63 -13.41 1.20 -7.38
CA MET A 63 -14.06 2.40 -6.88
C MET A 63 -13.11 3.28 -6.05
N PRO A 64 -13.49 4.57 -5.82
CA PRO A 64 -12.76 5.45 -4.94
C PRO A 64 -12.66 4.92 -3.50
N PHE A 65 -11.54 5.20 -2.83
CA PHE A 65 -11.21 4.79 -1.47
C PHE A 65 -12.36 4.99 -0.47
N ASP A 66 -12.92 6.22 -0.43
CA ASP A 66 -13.93 6.60 0.56
C ASP A 66 -15.21 5.73 0.53
N ALA A 67 -15.56 5.18 -0.65
CA ALA A 67 -16.75 4.36 -0.81
C ALA A 67 -16.48 2.87 -0.58
N MET A 68 -15.24 2.44 -0.68
CA MET A 68 -14.86 1.02 -0.72
C MET A 68 -15.06 0.35 0.64
N ARG A 69 -14.62 0.97 1.74
CA ARG A 69 -14.72 0.42 3.09
C ARG A 69 -16.16 0.08 3.48
N ASP A 70 -17.10 1.00 3.23
CA ASP A 70 -18.52 0.80 3.56
C ASP A 70 -19.14 -0.36 2.76
N LYS A 71 -18.76 -0.52 1.50
CA LYS A 71 -19.18 -1.66 0.67
C LYS A 71 -18.63 -2.98 1.18
N ILE A 72 -17.34 -3.03 1.54
CA ILE A 72 -16.71 -4.22 2.13
C ILE A 72 -17.44 -4.61 3.41
N LEU A 73 -17.67 -3.67 4.34
CA LEU A 73 -18.40 -3.92 5.58
C LEU A 73 -19.81 -4.45 5.31
N THR A 74 -20.53 -3.84 4.38
CA THR A 74 -21.89 -4.28 4.01
C THR A 74 -21.88 -5.71 3.46
N SER A 75 -20.92 -6.04 2.60
CA SER A 75 -20.74 -7.41 2.06
C SER A 75 -20.39 -8.41 3.16
N SER A 76 -19.49 -8.04 4.08
CA SER A 76 -19.02 -8.93 5.16
C SER A 76 -20.10 -9.24 6.20
N LEU A 77 -21.06 -8.33 6.39
CA LEU A 77 -22.21 -8.52 7.29
C LEU A 77 -23.36 -9.32 6.65
N ALA A 78 -23.35 -9.54 5.34
CA ALA A 78 -24.38 -10.29 4.64
C ALA A 78 -24.22 -11.81 4.90
N PRO A 79 -25.30 -12.62 4.76
CA PRO A 79 -25.22 -14.08 4.88
C PRO A 79 -24.31 -14.75 3.85
N SER A 80 -24.14 -14.14 2.69
CA SER A 80 -23.25 -14.58 1.60
C SER A 80 -22.51 -13.37 1.05
N ALA A 81 -21.24 -13.55 0.71
CA ALA A 81 -20.37 -12.47 0.23
C ALA A 81 -20.87 -11.91 -1.12
N THR A 82 -20.85 -10.57 -1.24
CA THR A 82 -20.90 -9.91 -2.55
C THR A 82 -19.54 -9.95 -3.22
N TYR A 83 -18.47 -9.87 -2.42
CA TYR A 83 -17.08 -9.91 -2.85
C TYR A 83 -16.36 -11.08 -2.18
N ASP A 84 -15.76 -11.93 -2.98
CA ASP A 84 -14.98 -13.10 -2.53
C ASP A 84 -13.56 -12.69 -2.14
N VAL A 85 -13.00 -11.76 -2.91
CA VAL A 85 -11.67 -11.16 -2.68
C VAL A 85 -11.84 -9.67 -2.45
N ILE A 86 -11.17 -9.18 -1.43
CA ILE A 86 -11.10 -7.74 -1.11
C ILE A 86 -9.65 -7.31 -1.03
N ILE A 87 -9.37 -6.05 -1.38
CA ILE A 87 -8.13 -5.43 -0.93
C ILE A 87 -8.36 -4.77 0.44
N ILE A 88 -7.40 -4.96 1.33
CA ILE A 88 -7.46 -4.53 2.73
C ILE A 88 -6.39 -3.46 2.93
N ASP A 89 -6.79 -2.25 3.28
CA ASP A 89 -5.84 -1.26 3.78
C ASP A 89 -5.37 -1.65 5.18
N ASN A 90 -4.07 -1.48 5.46
CA ASN A 90 -3.49 -1.94 6.71
C ASN A 90 -4.19 -1.44 7.99
N PRO A 91 -4.76 -0.22 8.09
CA PRO A 91 -5.52 0.20 9.27
C PRO A 91 -6.78 -0.64 9.53
N TRP A 92 -7.32 -1.31 8.51
CA TRP A 92 -8.53 -2.14 8.64
C TRP A 92 -8.23 -3.59 9.04
N THR A 93 -6.98 -4.04 8.92
CA THR A 93 -6.61 -5.46 9.07
C THR A 93 -7.02 -6.04 10.44
N ASP A 94 -6.68 -5.37 11.53
CA ASP A 94 -7.01 -5.79 12.89
C ASP A 94 -8.54 -5.83 13.11
N GLU A 95 -9.24 -4.77 12.75
CA GLU A 95 -10.68 -4.65 12.88
C GLU A 95 -11.40 -5.76 12.12
N PHE A 96 -11.07 -5.96 10.85
CA PHE A 96 -11.75 -6.94 10.01
C PHE A 96 -11.46 -8.38 10.42
N ALA A 97 -10.22 -8.67 10.82
CA ALA A 97 -9.85 -9.99 11.32
C ALA A 97 -10.58 -10.32 12.63
N ARG A 98 -10.59 -9.40 13.61
CA ARG A 98 -11.25 -9.60 14.90
C ARG A 98 -12.77 -9.64 14.80
N ALA A 99 -13.36 -8.93 13.84
CA ALA A 99 -14.79 -9.01 13.53
C ALA A 99 -15.18 -10.33 12.82
N GLY A 100 -14.21 -11.15 12.41
CA GLY A 100 -14.46 -12.40 11.71
C GLY A 100 -14.91 -12.19 10.25
N PHE A 101 -14.52 -11.08 9.63
CA PHE A 101 -14.84 -10.77 8.23
C PHE A 101 -13.83 -11.36 7.25
N LEU A 102 -12.65 -11.78 7.72
CA LEU A 102 -11.57 -12.32 6.91
C LEU A 102 -11.35 -13.80 7.20
N GLU A 103 -11.04 -14.56 6.15
CA GLU A 103 -10.57 -15.94 6.24
C GLU A 103 -9.09 -15.96 6.62
N PRO A 104 -8.67 -16.76 7.64
CA PRO A 104 -7.26 -17.01 7.91
C PRO A 104 -6.59 -17.75 6.76
N LEU A 105 -5.46 -17.27 6.26
CA LEU A 105 -4.80 -17.79 5.06
C LEU A 105 -3.66 -18.78 5.34
N ASP A 106 -3.32 -19.05 6.61
CA ASP A 106 -2.16 -19.89 6.99
C ASP A 106 -2.19 -21.28 6.35
N SER A 107 -3.36 -21.94 6.38
CA SER A 107 -3.51 -23.28 5.79
C SER A 107 -3.43 -23.26 4.27
N LEU A 108 -3.96 -22.24 3.63
CA LEU A 108 -3.90 -22.07 2.17
C LEU A 108 -2.48 -21.82 1.71
N ILE A 109 -1.75 -20.91 2.40
CA ILE A 109 -0.35 -20.61 2.15
C ILE A 109 0.53 -21.84 2.34
N SER A 110 0.36 -22.58 3.44
CA SER A 110 1.18 -23.75 3.75
C SER A 110 0.93 -24.93 2.82
N SER A 111 -0.25 -25.04 2.22
CA SER A 111 -0.59 -26.08 1.25
C SER A 111 -0.16 -25.78 -0.18
N GLN A 112 0.25 -24.52 -0.48
CA GLN A 112 0.63 -24.08 -1.82
C GLN A 112 2.13 -24.29 -2.05
N ASP A 113 2.49 -25.37 -2.70
CA ASP A 113 3.88 -25.68 -3.05
C ASP A 113 4.52 -24.56 -3.86
N GLY A 114 5.71 -24.11 -3.44
CA GLY A 114 6.50 -23.10 -4.14
C GLY A 114 5.97 -21.67 -4.05
N TYR A 115 4.96 -21.38 -3.21
CA TYR A 115 4.40 -20.04 -3.08
C TYR A 115 5.39 -19.00 -2.50
N ALA A 116 6.40 -19.47 -1.76
CA ALA A 116 7.47 -18.65 -1.20
C ALA A 116 6.95 -17.42 -0.42
N TYR A 117 6.10 -17.64 0.59
CA TYR A 117 5.58 -16.55 1.44
C TYR A 117 6.70 -15.78 2.14
N ASP A 118 7.81 -16.45 2.50
CA ASP A 118 8.98 -15.83 3.14
C ASP A 118 9.76 -14.86 2.22
N ASP A 119 9.43 -14.84 0.92
CA ASP A 119 10.00 -13.87 -0.03
C ASP A 119 9.33 -12.49 0.07
N PHE A 120 8.18 -12.36 0.71
CA PHE A 120 7.62 -11.05 0.99
C PHE A 120 8.52 -10.26 1.94
N VAL A 121 8.55 -8.93 1.74
CA VAL A 121 9.28 -8.03 2.66
C VAL A 121 8.74 -8.21 4.07
N PRO A 122 9.58 -8.52 5.08
CA PRO A 122 9.12 -8.86 6.43
C PRO A 122 8.20 -7.80 7.04
N ALA A 123 8.55 -6.51 6.91
CA ALA A 123 7.75 -5.41 7.41
C ALA A 123 6.33 -5.38 6.81
N LEU A 124 6.18 -5.77 5.53
CA LEU A 124 4.88 -5.85 4.86
C LEU A 124 4.11 -7.11 5.26
N ALA A 125 4.80 -8.26 5.35
CA ALA A 125 4.19 -9.52 5.76
C ALA A 125 3.65 -9.45 7.20
N ASP A 126 4.34 -8.73 8.09
CA ASP A 126 3.94 -8.60 9.49
C ASP A 126 2.69 -7.72 9.68
N ILE A 127 2.48 -6.71 8.84
CA ILE A 127 1.27 -5.88 8.84
C ILE A 127 0.01 -6.71 8.54
N SER A 128 0.14 -7.79 7.78
CA SER A 128 -1.00 -8.65 7.38
C SER A 128 -1.35 -9.71 8.43
N LYS A 129 -0.70 -9.68 9.61
CA LYS A 129 -0.92 -10.66 10.69
C LYS A 129 -1.69 -10.05 11.85
N VAL A 130 -2.62 -10.81 12.40
CA VAL A 130 -3.35 -10.50 13.64
C VAL A 130 -3.28 -11.70 14.55
N ASP A 131 -2.79 -11.50 15.77
CA ASP A 131 -2.61 -12.56 16.78
C ASP A 131 -1.82 -13.80 16.25
N GLY A 132 -0.89 -13.58 15.34
CA GLY A 132 -0.02 -14.60 14.75
C GLY A 132 -0.60 -15.31 13.52
N SER A 133 -1.85 -15.09 13.16
CA SER A 133 -2.48 -15.63 11.94
C SER A 133 -2.40 -14.62 10.81
N ILE A 134 -2.27 -15.11 9.57
CA ILE A 134 -2.18 -14.32 8.35
C ILE A 134 -3.59 -14.11 7.80
N TYR A 135 -4.00 -12.85 7.61
CA TYR A 135 -5.31 -12.49 7.04
C TYR A 135 -5.21 -11.77 5.70
N GLY A 136 -4.00 -11.42 5.28
CA GLY A 136 -3.78 -10.78 4.00
C GLY A 136 -2.48 -11.23 3.33
N VAL A 137 -2.48 -11.24 2.00
CA VAL A 137 -1.27 -11.40 1.19
C VAL A 137 -0.82 -10.03 0.72
N PRO A 138 0.42 -9.60 0.98
CA PRO A 138 0.90 -8.30 0.52
C PRO A 138 0.66 -8.08 -0.97
N TYR A 139 0.00 -6.98 -1.30
CA TYR A 139 -0.38 -6.61 -2.67
C TYR A 139 0.50 -5.46 -3.19
N TYR A 140 0.38 -4.27 -2.62
CA TYR A 140 1.30 -3.18 -2.89
C TYR A 140 1.56 -2.33 -1.64
N ASN A 141 2.78 -1.80 -1.55
CA ASN A 141 3.16 -0.88 -0.50
C ASN A 141 2.94 0.58 -0.92
N TYR A 142 2.69 1.45 0.05
CA TYR A 142 2.68 2.89 -0.12
C TYR A 142 3.59 3.55 0.94
N ALA A 143 4.89 3.24 0.88
CA ALA A 143 5.86 3.86 1.76
C ALA A 143 6.11 5.32 1.35
N LEU A 144 6.13 6.22 2.32
CA LEU A 144 6.51 7.60 2.07
C LEU A 144 8.00 7.72 1.88
N GLY A 145 8.39 8.39 0.81
CA GLY A 145 9.76 8.80 0.54
C GLY A 145 9.84 10.29 0.24
N LEU A 146 11.04 10.83 0.25
CA LEU A 146 11.29 12.19 -0.20
C LEU A 146 11.47 12.21 -1.72
N ILE A 147 10.50 12.73 -2.44
CA ILE A 147 10.61 13.01 -3.88
C ILE A 147 11.20 14.40 -4.06
N VAL A 148 12.25 14.50 -4.87
CA VAL A 148 12.92 15.78 -5.18
C VAL A 148 13.03 16.00 -6.68
N ARG A 149 13.06 17.27 -7.08
CA ARG A 149 13.49 17.75 -8.40
C ARG A 149 15.01 17.72 -8.45
N GLN A 150 15.58 16.58 -8.88
CA GLN A 150 17.03 16.34 -8.90
C GLN A 150 17.78 17.41 -9.72
N ASP A 151 17.24 17.84 -10.84
CA ASP A 151 17.82 18.90 -11.67
C ASP A 151 18.00 20.23 -10.91
N ILE A 152 17.09 20.57 -10.01
CA ILE A 152 17.20 21.77 -9.15
C ILE A 152 18.30 21.56 -8.12
N PHE A 153 18.35 20.40 -7.46
CA PHE A 153 19.38 20.08 -6.49
C PHE A 153 20.76 20.12 -7.12
N ASP A 154 20.94 19.49 -8.28
CA ASP A 154 22.21 19.46 -9.03
C ASP A 154 22.63 20.87 -9.47
N SER A 155 21.73 21.67 -10.03
CA SER A 155 22.02 23.02 -10.50
C SER A 155 22.46 23.97 -9.39
N LYS A 156 22.02 23.71 -8.15
CA LYS A 156 22.35 24.51 -6.95
C LYS A 156 23.45 23.88 -6.09
N GLY A 157 23.93 22.68 -6.44
CA GLY A 157 24.91 21.94 -5.66
C GLY A 157 24.40 21.54 -4.26
N LEU A 158 23.10 21.25 -4.13
CA LEU A 158 22.47 20.84 -2.88
C LEU A 158 22.59 19.33 -2.68
N ALA A 159 22.93 18.93 -1.47
CA ALA A 159 22.84 17.53 -1.06
C ALA A 159 21.39 17.15 -0.70
N ILE A 160 21.04 15.88 -0.85
CA ILE A 160 19.78 15.33 -0.35
C ILE A 160 19.80 15.41 1.19
N PRO A 161 18.80 16.05 1.81
CA PRO A 161 18.76 16.23 3.25
C PRO A 161 18.57 14.90 3.99
N LYS A 162 19.35 14.68 5.05
CA LYS A 162 19.33 13.47 5.88
C LYS A 162 18.64 13.69 7.22
N THR A 163 18.59 14.92 7.70
CA THR A 163 17.90 15.30 8.94
C THR A 163 16.74 16.24 8.63
N ILE A 164 15.83 16.39 9.60
CA ILE A 164 14.69 17.30 9.42
C ILE A 164 15.15 18.76 9.38
N GLU A 165 16.22 19.13 10.12
CA GLU A 165 16.79 20.46 10.13
C GLU A 165 17.44 20.79 8.77
N ASP A 166 18.16 19.84 8.17
CA ASP A 166 18.70 19.98 6.82
C ASP A 166 17.58 20.17 5.81
N TYR A 167 16.49 19.36 5.92
CA TYR A 167 15.33 19.48 5.04
C TYR A 167 14.69 20.87 5.14
N MET A 168 14.39 21.33 6.35
CA MET A 168 13.81 22.66 6.59
C MET A 168 14.69 23.77 5.99
N SER A 169 16.01 23.68 6.18
CA SER A 169 16.97 24.63 5.62
C SER A 169 16.97 24.64 4.10
N VAL A 170 17.00 23.43 3.48
CA VAL A 170 17.02 23.27 2.02
C VAL A 170 15.72 23.79 1.41
N VAL A 171 14.54 23.37 1.90
CA VAL A 171 13.27 23.79 1.31
C VAL A 171 13.00 25.27 1.46
N LYS A 172 13.43 25.87 2.59
CA LYS A 172 13.41 27.33 2.77
C LYS A 172 14.29 28.02 1.73
N SER A 173 15.51 27.53 1.49
CA SER A 173 16.44 28.11 0.51
C SER A 173 15.95 28.00 -0.94
N LEU A 174 15.15 26.97 -1.23
CA LEU A 174 14.52 26.74 -2.54
C LEU A 174 13.27 27.59 -2.77
N THR A 175 12.68 28.12 -1.68
CA THR A 175 11.48 28.97 -1.79
C THR A 175 11.87 30.36 -2.27
N THR A 176 11.39 30.70 -3.48
CA THR A 176 11.66 31.97 -4.17
C THR A 176 10.38 32.47 -4.83
N ASN A 177 10.41 33.67 -5.45
CA ASN A 177 9.28 34.18 -6.21
C ASN A 177 8.98 33.23 -7.41
N GLY A 178 7.93 32.43 -7.29
CA GLY A 178 7.44 31.54 -8.33
C GLY A 178 7.71 30.05 -8.11
N MET A 179 8.49 29.68 -7.10
CA MET A 179 8.69 28.26 -6.71
C MET A 179 8.72 28.13 -5.19
N TYR A 180 8.12 27.07 -4.67
CA TYR A 180 8.15 26.68 -3.26
C TYR A 180 9.11 25.51 -3.05
N GLY A 181 9.76 25.46 -1.88
CA GLY A 181 10.66 24.36 -1.56
C GLY A 181 9.94 23.07 -1.31
N ALA A 182 8.76 23.11 -0.71
CA ALA A 182 7.96 21.93 -0.36
C ALA A 182 6.52 22.03 -0.83
N ALA A 183 5.96 20.93 -1.29
CA ALA A 183 4.52 20.68 -1.33
C ALA A 183 4.17 19.77 -0.15
N MET A 184 3.25 20.21 0.71
CA MET A 184 2.85 19.53 1.93
C MET A 184 1.35 19.20 1.91
N GLN A 185 0.93 18.23 2.74
CA GLN A 185 -0.43 17.66 2.74
C GLN A 185 -1.14 17.86 4.09
N PRO A 186 -1.34 19.10 4.58
CA PRO A 186 -1.96 19.34 5.89
C PRO A 186 -3.49 19.17 5.91
N GLN A 187 -4.09 18.49 4.93
CA GLN A 187 -5.51 18.17 4.93
C GLN A 187 -5.89 17.42 6.21
N LYS A 188 -6.95 17.89 6.86
CA LYS A 188 -7.49 17.29 8.09
C LYS A 188 -7.70 15.77 7.96
N GLY A 189 -7.40 15.03 9.02
CA GLY A 189 -7.57 13.58 9.11
C GLY A 189 -6.32 12.83 8.64
N TYR A 190 -6.51 11.89 7.73
CA TYR A 190 -5.48 10.93 7.33
C TYR A 190 -4.19 11.61 6.82
N LYS A 191 -4.30 12.57 5.88
CA LYS A 191 -3.14 13.11 5.17
C LYS A 191 -2.16 13.89 6.05
N ILE A 192 -2.66 14.75 6.92
CA ILE A 192 -1.78 15.47 7.85
C ILE A 192 -1.16 14.53 8.89
N MET A 193 -1.91 13.52 9.36
CA MET A 193 -1.39 12.53 10.30
C MET A 193 -0.27 11.71 9.67
N GLU A 194 -0.48 11.24 8.43
CA GLU A 194 0.49 10.46 7.67
C GLU A 194 1.77 11.25 7.40
N GLU A 195 1.66 12.49 6.95
CA GLU A 195 2.83 13.33 6.66
C GLU A 195 3.56 13.75 7.95
N TRP A 196 2.84 14.28 8.95
CA TRP A 196 3.41 14.74 10.22
C TRP A 196 4.13 13.63 10.99
N LYS A 197 3.68 12.40 10.91
CA LYS A 197 4.31 11.29 11.63
C LYS A 197 5.77 11.06 11.22
N ASN A 198 6.18 11.47 10.01
CA ASN A 198 7.59 11.44 9.62
C ASN A 198 8.41 12.47 10.41
N TRP A 199 7.86 13.65 10.71
CA TRP A 199 8.48 14.62 11.63
C TRP A 199 8.54 14.10 13.05
N LEU A 200 7.48 13.42 13.51
CA LEU A 200 7.47 12.79 14.82
C LEU A 200 8.60 11.76 14.96
N TYR A 201 8.73 10.88 13.98
CA TYR A 201 9.81 9.89 13.94
C TYR A 201 11.21 10.53 13.89
N ALA A 202 11.39 11.57 13.09
CA ALA A 202 12.67 12.28 12.99
C ALA A 202 13.10 12.94 14.32
N ASN A 203 12.14 13.24 15.20
CA ASN A 203 12.37 13.74 16.55
C ASN A 203 12.43 12.62 17.62
N GLY A 204 12.44 11.34 17.18
CA GLY A 204 12.47 10.19 18.10
C GLY A 204 11.15 9.98 18.86
N GLY A 205 10.05 10.55 18.36
CA GLY A 205 8.74 10.41 18.98
C GLY A 205 7.93 9.24 18.43
N GLU A 206 6.97 8.79 19.24
CA GLU A 206 5.99 7.76 18.91
C GLU A 206 4.61 8.17 19.45
N LEU A 207 3.56 7.46 19.02
CA LEU A 207 2.20 7.67 19.56
C LEU A 207 2.03 7.06 20.94
N PHE A 208 2.68 5.91 21.17
CA PHE A 208 2.64 5.11 22.40
C PHE A 208 4.04 4.76 22.85
N ASP A 209 4.21 4.58 24.15
CA ASP A 209 5.42 3.98 24.71
C ASP A 209 5.34 2.44 24.65
N ASP A 210 6.43 1.75 25.05
CA ASP A 210 6.52 0.27 25.08
C ASP A 210 5.49 -0.39 26.03
N ALA A 211 4.92 0.35 26.95
CA ALA A 211 3.86 -0.09 27.85
C ALA A 211 2.45 0.17 27.32
N GLY A 212 2.33 0.79 26.13
CA GLY A 212 1.06 1.15 25.49
C GLY A 212 0.42 2.43 26.03
N ASN A 213 1.16 3.24 26.80
CA ASN A 213 0.65 4.54 27.24
C ASN A 213 0.73 5.57 26.10
N VAL A 214 -0.25 6.44 26.03
CA VAL A 214 -0.28 7.54 25.04
C VAL A 214 0.79 8.58 25.41
N ILE A 215 1.70 8.87 24.46
CA ILE A 215 2.79 9.84 24.63
C ILE A 215 2.85 10.92 23.55
N ILE A 216 1.80 11.01 22.75
CA ILE A 216 1.71 11.93 21.59
C ILE A 216 1.83 13.43 21.94
N ASN A 217 1.75 13.81 23.20
CA ASN A 217 1.89 15.18 23.68
C ASN A 217 3.21 15.45 24.43
N ASN A 218 4.21 14.58 24.24
CA ASN A 218 5.56 14.77 24.80
C ASN A 218 6.36 15.82 24.02
N GLN A 219 7.61 16.10 24.48
CA GLN A 219 8.45 17.13 23.87
C GLN A 219 8.79 16.83 22.40
N ALA A 220 9.04 15.55 22.05
CA ALA A 220 9.32 15.15 20.67
C ALA A 220 8.15 15.48 19.71
N ALA A 221 6.91 15.23 20.15
CA ALA A 221 5.72 15.56 19.38
C ALA A 221 5.50 17.07 19.27
N ILE A 222 5.79 17.83 20.32
CA ILE A 222 5.73 19.31 20.33
C ILE A 222 6.75 19.87 19.33
N ASP A 223 7.99 19.38 19.34
CA ASP A 223 9.04 19.81 18.42
C ASP A 223 8.70 19.45 16.98
N ALA A 224 8.22 18.23 16.75
CA ALA A 224 7.79 17.76 15.43
C ALA A 224 6.66 18.62 14.84
N LEU A 225 5.64 18.98 15.64
CA LEU A 225 4.53 19.78 15.14
C LEU A 225 4.93 21.25 14.92
N ASN A 226 5.79 21.80 15.75
CA ASN A 226 6.36 23.12 15.52
C ASN A 226 7.18 23.17 14.23
N GLN A 227 8.08 22.20 14.00
CA GLN A 227 8.90 22.09 12.78
C GLN A 227 8.01 21.89 11.53
N TYR A 228 6.95 21.08 11.62
CA TYR A 228 5.98 20.90 10.54
C TYR A 228 5.30 22.22 10.17
N ILE A 229 4.77 22.96 11.16
CA ILE A 229 4.10 24.26 10.97
C ILE A 229 5.10 25.29 10.42
N GLU A 230 6.33 25.32 10.94
CA GLU A 230 7.38 26.23 10.43
C GLU A 230 7.73 25.92 8.98
N THR A 231 7.91 24.64 8.62
CA THR A 231 8.20 24.22 7.25
C THR A 231 7.06 24.64 6.32
N HIS A 232 5.80 24.36 6.70
CA HIS A 232 4.63 24.76 5.94
C HIS A 232 4.59 26.28 5.72
N SER A 233 4.78 27.08 6.76
CA SER A 233 4.68 28.54 6.69
C SER A 233 5.81 29.19 5.86
N GLN A 234 7.00 28.57 5.83
CA GLN A 234 8.20 29.14 5.19
C GLN A 234 8.48 28.59 3.81
N ALA A 235 8.01 27.38 3.49
CA ALA A 235 8.42 26.67 2.29
C ALA A 235 7.28 26.12 1.43
N ALA A 236 6.03 26.12 1.92
CA ALA A 236 4.86 25.66 1.16
C ALA A 236 4.02 26.85 0.63
N PRO A 237 3.16 26.63 -0.37
CA PRO A 237 2.24 27.65 -0.86
C PRO A 237 1.32 28.20 0.25
N PRO A 238 1.11 29.53 0.36
CA PRO A 238 0.33 30.13 1.46
C PRO A 238 -1.13 29.63 1.59
N ASN A 239 -1.70 29.11 0.50
CA ASN A 239 -3.07 28.60 0.44
C ASN A 239 -3.15 27.08 0.61
N SER A 240 -2.07 26.42 1.06
CA SER A 240 -1.97 24.97 1.11
C SER A 240 -2.39 24.34 2.45
N ALA A 241 -2.92 25.12 3.40
CA ALA A 241 -3.28 24.62 4.74
C ALA A 241 -4.36 23.50 4.77
N ASN A 242 -5.04 23.28 3.64
CA ASN A 242 -6.04 22.21 3.48
C ASN A 242 -5.74 21.32 2.25
N TRP A 243 -4.50 21.35 1.75
CA TRP A 243 -4.11 20.50 0.64
C TRP A 243 -4.03 19.04 1.06
N GLY A 244 -4.61 18.18 0.24
CA GLY A 244 -4.39 16.76 0.27
C GLY A 244 -3.34 16.33 -0.75
N PHE A 245 -3.37 15.05 -1.06
CA PHE A 245 -2.44 14.42 -2.00
C PHE A 245 -2.46 15.08 -3.38
N ASP A 246 -3.65 15.29 -3.97
CA ASP A 246 -3.78 15.76 -5.35
C ASP A 246 -3.27 17.18 -5.56
N GLU A 247 -3.50 18.09 -4.61
CA GLU A 247 -3.02 19.47 -4.69
C GLU A 247 -1.50 19.52 -4.57
N ALA A 248 -0.94 18.77 -3.60
CA ALA A 248 0.50 18.69 -3.39
C ALA A 248 1.19 18.07 -4.63
N LEU A 249 0.65 16.98 -5.16
CA LEU A 249 1.15 16.33 -6.37
C LEU A 249 1.11 17.26 -7.59
N ARG A 250 0.00 17.99 -7.81
CA ARG A 250 -0.09 18.99 -8.89
C ARG A 250 0.94 20.09 -8.73
N SER A 251 1.26 20.49 -7.49
CA SER A 251 2.28 21.51 -7.24
C SER A 251 3.67 21.04 -7.65
N VAL A 252 4.03 19.81 -7.34
CA VAL A 252 5.31 19.20 -7.73
C VAL A 252 5.38 18.91 -9.22
N SER A 253 4.38 18.24 -9.77
CA SER A 253 4.35 17.85 -11.19
C SER A 253 4.36 19.05 -12.15
N SER A 254 3.77 20.18 -11.74
CA SER A 254 3.82 21.45 -12.52
C SER A 254 5.08 22.30 -12.28
N GLY A 255 6.02 21.83 -11.43
CA GLY A 255 7.26 22.54 -11.12
C GLY A 255 7.09 23.73 -10.18
N LYS A 256 5.93 23.87 -9.52
CA LYS A 256 5.70 24.92 -8.52
C LYS A 256 6.34 24.62 -7.16
N ALA A 257 6.59 23.33 -6.87
CA ALA A 257 7.33 22.90 -5.69
C ALA A 257 8.49 21.99 -6.10
N ALA A 258 9.58 22.07 -5.31
CA ALA A 258 10.82 21.34 -5.59
C ALA A 258 10.85 19.96 -4.90
N THR A 259 10.13 19.77 -3.79
CA THR A 259 10.11 18.53 -3.01
C THR A 259 8.71 18.20 -2.52
N MET A 260 8.50 16.93 -2.21
CA MET A 260 7.28 16.40 -1.58
C MET A 260 7.61 15.11 -0.82
N LEU A 261 7.12 14.95 0.40
CA LEU A 261 7.00 13.61 0.97
C LEU A 261 5.81 12.92 0.32
N SER A 262 6.05 11.80 -0.34
CA SER A 262 5.00 11.13 -1.11
C SER A 262 5.24 9.64 -1.27
N TYR A 263 4.24 8.97 -1.77
CA TYR A 263 4.27 7.54 -2.01
C TYR A 263 5.31 7.17 -3.07
N ASN A 264 6.08 6.13 -2.78
CA ASN A 264 7.11 5.60 -3.68
C ASN A 264 6.60 5.33 -5.10
N TRP A 265 5.36 4.82 -5.24
CA TRP A 265 4.74 4.47 -6.52
C TRP A 265 4.37 5.70 -7.38
N MET A 266 4.45 6.93 -6.84
CA MET A 266 4.26 8.14 -7.64
C MET A 266 5.47 8.52 -8.49
N LEU A 267 6.68 8.07 -8.13
CA LEU A 267 7.88 8.42 -8.90
C LEU A 267 7.79 7.99 -10.38
N PRO A 268 7.35 6.76 -10.70
CA PRO A 268 7.08 6.35 -12.07
C PRO A 268 6.14 7.28 -12.83
N ALA A 269 5.03 7.67 -12.22
CA ALA A 269 4.03 8.55 -12.85
C ALA A 269 4.57 9.97 -13.09
N LEU A 270 5.36 10.51 -12.15
CA LEU A 270 6.04 11.80 -12.31
C LEU A 270 7.08 11.78 -13.44
N ASN A 271 7.75 10.65 -13.65
CA ASN A 271 8.78 10.51 -14.68
C ASN A 271 8.27 9.91 -16.00
N ALA A 272 6.97 9.61 -16.11
CA ALA A 272 6.39 9.13 -17.35
C ALA A 272 6.50 10.19 -18.46
N LYS A 273 7.04 9.79 -19.63
CA LYS A 273 7.41 10.69 -20.72
C LYS A 273 6.25 11.53 -21.27
N ASP A 274 5.04 10.97 -21.27
CA ASP A 274 3.82 11.65 -21.71
C ASP A 274 2.83 11.83 -20.55
N GLY A 275 3.39 11.88 -19.30
CA GLY A 275 2.64 11.93 -18.08
C GLY A 275 2.35 13.35 -17.56
N MET A 276 1.94 13.42 -16.30
CA MET A 276 1.48 14.64 -15.62
C MET A 276 2.54 15.74 -15.48
N SER A 277 3.82 15.39 -15.60
CA SER A 277 4.93 16.33 -15.39
C SER A 277 5.42 17.00 -16.70
N GLY A 278 4.92 16.58 -17.86
CA GLY A 278 5.32 17.16 -19.15
C GLY A 278 6.84 17.19 -19.34
N ASP A 279 7.39 18.37 -19.63
CA ASP A 279 8.83 18.57 -19.84
C ASP A 279 9.70 18.33 -18.59
N LEU A 280 9.09 18.19 -17.41
CA LEU A 280 9.79 17.90 -16.17
C LEU A 280 10.00 16.40 -15.93
N ALA A 281 9.36 15.55 -16.74
CA ALA A 281 9.51 14.10 -16.63
C ALA A 281 10.99 13.68 -16.73
N GLY A 282 11.40 12.73 -15.88
CA GLY A 282 12.79 12.28 -15.78
C GLY A 282 13.66 13.09 -14.80
N ASN A 283 13.16 14.19 -14.25
CA ASN A 283 13.90 15.03 -13.30
C ASN A 283 13.57 14.72 -11.81
N PHE A 284 12.73 13.76 -11.54
CA PHE A 284 12.35 13.41 -10.18
C PHE A 284 13.12 12.17 -9.68
N THR A 285 13.56 12.20 -8.44
CA THR A 285 14.20 11.07 -7.75
C THR A 285 13.54 10.82 -6.41
N LEU A 286 13.62 9.57 -5.93
CA LEU A 286 13.10 9.10 -4.66
C LEU A 286 14.26 8.84 -3.69
N HIS A 287 14.11 9.29 -2.46
CA HIS A 287 15.07 9.13 -1.38
C HIS A 287 14.35 8.77 -0.08
N GLU A 288 15.12 8.28 0.92
CA GLU A 288 14.62 8.17 2.28
C GLU A 288 14.10 9.51 2.80
N VAL A 289 13.10 9.47 3.67
CA VAL A 289 12.64 10.69 4.36
C VAL A 289 13.72 11.22 5.29
N PRO A 290 13.79 12.53 5.52
CA PRO A 290 14.68 13.11 6.53
C PRO A 290 14.42 12.49 7.91
N GLY A 291 15.46 11.92 8.53
CA GLY A 291 15.36 11.16 9.78
C GLY A 291 15.33 9.64 9.59
N GLY A 292 15.17 9.15 8.36
CA GLY A 292 15.31 7.74 7.98
C GLY A 292 14.12 6.84 8.28
N LYS A 293 13.29 7.14 9.30
CA LYS A 293 12.09 6.35 9.61
C LYS A 293 10.86 6.96 8.94
N SER A 294 10.17 6.16 8.13
CA SER A 294 9.03 6.59 7.33
C SER A 294 7.71 5.95 7.77
N VAL A 295 6.61 6.57 7.37
CA VAL A 295 5.29 5.92 7.39
C VAL A 295 5.22 4.92 6.25
N LEU A 296 4.80 3.71 6.60
CA LEU A 296 4.55 2.59 5.71
C LEU A 296 3.07 2.24 5.74
N GLY A 297 2.51 2.03 4.57
CA GLY A 297 1.23 1.39 4.42
C GLY A 297 1.28 0.22 3.45
N LEU A 298 0.29 -0.63 3.56
CA LEU A 298 0.15 -1.84 2.78
C LEU A 298 -1.30 -2.06 2.40
N TRP A 299 -1.52 -2.37 1.14
CA TRP A 299 -2.71 -3.04 0.70
C TRP A 299 -2.46 -4.53 0.57
N SER A 300 -3.36 -5.33 1.07
CA SER A 300 -3.27 -6.79 1.04
C SER A 300 -4.47 -7.40 0.33
N TRP A 301 -4.27 -8.51 -0.36
CA TRP A 301 -5.35 -9.38 -0.81
C TRP A 301 -5.90 -10.16 0.37
N GLY A 302 -7.20 -10.10 0.60
CA GLY A 302 -7.91 -10.91 1.59
C GLY A 302 -9.05 -11.69 0.98
N ILE A 303 -9.42 -12.79 1.62
CA ILE A 303 -10.60 -13.57 1.31
C ILE A 303 -11.66 -13.25 2.36
N THR A 304 -12.90 -12.96 1.95
CA THR A 304 -13.99 -12.73 2.89
C THR A 304 -14.45 -14.03 3.54
N ALA A 305 -14.66 -14.01 4.85
CA ALA A 305 -15.00 -15.22 5.62
C ALA A 305 -16.33 -15.85 5.18
N ASN A 306 -17.27 -15.05 4.67
CA ASN A 306 -18.58 -15.47 4.17
C ASN A 306 -18.61 -15.78 2.66
N SER A 307 -17.44 -15.85 1.98
CA SER A 307 -17.35 -16.30 0.59
C SER A 307 -17.64 -17.79 0.47
N ASP A 308 -18.41 -18.15 -0.54
CA ASP A 308 -18.65 -19.54 -0.95
C ASP A 308 -17.61 -20.03 -1.98
N ASN A 309 -16.72 -19.13 -2.48
CA ASN A 309 -15.75 -19.38 -3.56
C ASN A 309 -14.29 -19.28 -3.10
N LYS A 310 -14.00 -19.68 -1.83
CA LYS A 310 -12.67 -19.47 -1.22
C LYS A 310 -11.52 -20.14 -1.96
N ASP A 311 -11.74 -21.33 -2.52
CA ASP A 311 -10.72 -22.06 -3.28
C ASP A 311 -10.35 -21.33 -4.59
N ASP A 312 -11.34 -20.82 -5.31
CA ASP A 312 -11.14 -20.04 -6.54
C ASP A 312 -10.52 -18.66 -6.21
N ALA A 313 -10.95 -18.03 -5.11
CA ALA A 313 -10.36 -16.81 -4.59
C ALA A 313 -8.88 -17.00 -4.26
N TRP A 314 -8.52 -18.10 -3.57
CA TRP A 314 -7.12 -18.42 -3.29
C TRP A 314 -6.33 -18.73 -4.56
N THR A 315 -6.91 -19.42 -5.53
CA THR A 315 -6.28 -19.69 -6.83
C THR A 315 -5.89 -18.38 -7.52
N PHE A 316 -6.76 -17.38 -7.49
CA PHE A 316 -6.45 -16.05 -8.03
C PHE A 316 -5.36 -15.33 -7.20
N ILE A 317 -5.52 -15.25 -5.86
CA ILE A 317 -4.59 -14.54 -4.99
C ILE A 317 -3.18 -15.15 -5.08
N SER A 318 -3.07 -16.47 -5.01
CA SER A 318 -1.79 -17.16 -5.09
C SER A 318 -1.10 -16.97 -6.44
N TRP A 319 -1.88 -16.87 -7.53
CA TRP A 319 -1.37 -16.59 -8.87
C TRP A 319 -0.91 -15.14 -9.01
N ILE A 320 -1.77 -14.14 -8.69
CA ILE A 320 -1.45 -12.72 -8.89
C ILE A 320 -0.29 -12.25 -8.02
N SER A 321 -0.11 -12.87 -6.86
CA SER A 321 0.96 -12.58 -5.92
C SER A 321 2.19 -13.49 -6.06
N SER A 322 2.18 -14.45 -7.01
CA SER A 322 3.34 -15.34 -7.26
C SER A 322 4.59 -14.51 -7.65
N PRO A 323 5.81 -15.03 -7.39
CA PRO A 323 7.04 -14.29 -7.74
C PRO A 323 7.12 -13.88 -9.21
N GLU A 324 6.63 -14.73 -10.12
CA GLU A 324 6.66 -14.47 -11.56
C GLU A 324 5.68 -13.35 -11.96
N VAL A 325 4.43 -13.40 -11.48
CA VAL A 325 3.42 -12.38 -11.80
C VAL A 325 3.73 -11.08 -11.07
N ALA A 326 4.23 -11.13 -9.84
CA ALA A 326 4.71 -9.96 -9.10
C ALA A 326 5.85 -9.24 -9.83
N LYS A 327 6.75 -9.99 -10.49
CA LYS A 327 7.80 -9.42 -11.34
C LYS A 327 7.22 -8.70 -12.56
N GLN A 328 6.28 -9.33 -13.26
CA GLN A 328 5.60 -8.71 -14.41
C GLN A 328 4.90 -7.41 -13.99
N ARG A 329 4.17 -7.46 -12.86
CA ARG A 329 3.50 -6.31 -12.30
C ARG A 329 4.46 -5.17 -11.96
N ALA A 330 5.61 -5.44 -11.35
CA ALA A 330 6.63 -4.44 -11.03
C ALA A 330 7.23 -3.79 -12.29
N ILE A 331 7.46 -4.56 -13.36
CA ILE A 331 7.92 -4.03 -14.67
C ILE A 331 6.87 -3.12 -15.29
N MET A 332 5.58 -3.39 -15.08
CA MET A 332 4.47 -2.57 -15.57
C MET A 332 4.21 -1.31 -14.72
N GLY A 333 4.81 -1.19 -13.55
CA GLY A 333 4.68 -0.02 -12.69
C GLY A 333 4.11 -0.28 -11.29
N GLY A 334 3.68 -1.49 -11.00
CA GLY A 334 3.19 -1.86 -9.68
C GLY A 334 4.28 -1.83 -8.61
N ALA A 335 3.95 -1.34 -7.42
CA ALA A 335 4.88 -1.29 -6.31
C ALA A 335 5.22 -2.73 -5.81
N PRO A 336 6.50 -3.14 -5.79
CA PRO A 336 6.88 -4.50 -5.43
C PRO A 336 6.76 -4.73 -3.92
N VAL A 337 6.39 -5.95 -3.56
CA VAL A 337 6.25 -6.40 -2.17
C VAL A 337 7.12 -7.62 -1.85
N ARG A 338 7.88 -8.13 -2.83
CA ARG A 338 8.76 -9.29 -2.69
C ARG A 338 10.22 -8.91 -2.83
N ASN A 339 11.08 -9.47 -1.97
CA ASN A 339 12.53 -9.25 -1.99
C ASN A 339 13.16 -9.70 -3.32
N SER A 340 12.77 -10.85 -3.85
CA SER A 340 13.26 -11.37 -5.12
C SER A 340 12.93 -10.43 -6.30
N VAL A 341 11.79 -9.74 -6.26
CA VAL A 341 11.38 -8.78 -7.29
C VAL A 341 12.19 -7.49 -7.19
N MET A 342 12.32 -6.92 -5.98
CA MET A 342 13.11 -5.70 -5.76
C MET A 342 14.59 -5.88 -6.11
N ASN A 343 15.14 -7.08 -5.92
CA ASN A 343 16.52 -7.40 -6.21
C ASN A 343 16.75 -8.00 -7.61
N SER A 344 15.75 -7.98 -8.49
CA SER A 344 15.83 -8.55 -9.83
C SER A 344 16.51 -7.60 -10.82
N PRO A 345 17.66 -8.00 -11.44
CA PRO A 345 18.27 -7.22 -12.53
C PRO A 345 17.32 -6.97 -13.71
N GLU A 346 16.45 -7.93 -14.01
CA GLU A 346 15.44 -7.78 -15.07
C GLU A 346 14.43 -6.69 -14.75
N VAL A 347 13.97 -6.63 -13.49
CA VAL A 347 13.06 -5.57 -13.02
C VAL A 347 13.76 -4.21 -13.04
N TRP A 348 15.05 -4.15 -12.69
CA TRP A 348 15.83 -2.91 -12.77
C TRP A 348 15.95 -2.40 -14.22
N GLU A 349 16.22 -3.31 -15.16
CA GLU A 349 16.43 -2.96 -16.57
C GLU A 349 15.14 -2.56 -17.28
N LYS A 350 14.05 -3.29 -17.03
CA LYS A 350 12.77 -3.12 -17.73
C LYS A 350 11.79 -2.19 -16.99
N GLY A 351 11.98 -1.99 -15.70
CA GLY A 351 11.17 -1.11 -14.85
C GLY A 351 11.83 0.26 -14.63
N TYR A 352 11.98 0.68 -13.37
CA TYR A 352 12.36 2.07 -13.01
C TYR A 352 13.83 2.24 -12.60
N GLY A 353 14.68 1.27 -12.91
CA GLY A 353 16.11 1.32 -12.65
C GLY A 353 16.50 0.92 -11.22
N LYS A 354 17.75 0.45 -11.08
CA LYS A 354 18.27 -0.03 -9.79
C LYS A 354 18.14 1.00 -8.66
N ALA A 355 18.38 2.28 -8.97
CA ALA A 355 18.37 3.34 -7.96
C ALA A 355 17.00 3.46 -7.26
N TYR A 356 15.89 3.36 -8.02
CA TYR A 356 14.54 3.36 -7.47
C TYR A 356 14.30 2.20 -6.51
N TYR A 357 14.60 0.97 -6.93
CA TYR A 357 14.33 -0.21 -6.10
C TYR A 357 15.26 -0.29 -4.88
N THR A 358 16.49 0.25 -4.98
CA THR A 358 17.38 0.38 -3.81
C THR A 358 16.83 1.39 -2.80
N ALA A 359 16.43 2.57 -3.26
CA ALA A 359 15.83 3.59 -2.39
C ALA A 359 14.54 3.07 -1.73
N LEU A 360 13.70 2.33 -2.49
CA LEU A 360 12.50 1.71 -1.93
C LEU A 360 12.83 0.67 -0.85
N ALA A 361 13.84 -0.17 -1.06
CA ALA A 361 14.26 -1.15 -0.07
C ALA A 361 14.74 -0.47 1.23
N ASP A 362 15.55 0.59 1.10
CA ASP A 362 16.04 1.38 2.24
C ASP A 362 14.87 2.05 3.00
N ILE A 363 13.89 2.62 2.27
CA ILE A 363 12.68 3.20 2.87
C ILE A 363 11.89 2.14 3.64
N LEU A 364 11.67 0.96 3.06
CA LEU A 364 10.87 -0.12 3.69
C LEU A 364 11.54 -0.67 4.94
N ASP A 365 12.87 -0.78 4.97
CA ASP A 365 13.63 -1.29 6.12
C ASP A 365 13.47 -0.39 7.36
N GLY A 366 13.39 0.93 7.16
CA GLY A 366 13.21 1.91 8.24
C GLY A 366 11.77 2.29 8.57
N SER A 367 10.77 1.68 7.92
CA SER A 367 9.38 2.16 7.98
C SER A 367 8.52 1.45 9.03
N ALA A 368 7.44 2.12 9.45
CA ALA A 368 6.44 1.57 10.36
C ALA A 368 5.02 2.02 9.95
N PRO A 369 3.98 1.24 10.27
CA PRO A 369 2.59 1.61 9.96
C PRO A 369 2.18 2.98 10.53
N LEU A 370 1.28 3.67 9.84
CA LEU A 370 0.70 4.93 10.31
C LEU A 370 0.02 4.75 11.67
N SER A 371 -0.81 3.73 11.78
CA SER A 371 -1.44 3.26 13.00
C SER A 371 -1.74 1.77 12.86
N SER A 372 -1.97 1.09 13.97
CA SER A 372 -2.33 -0.33 14.00
C SER A 372 -3.26 -0.61 15.17
N GLY A 373 -3.86 -1.81 15.17
CA GLY A 373 -4.84 -2.21 16.19
C GLY A 373 -6.28 -1.88 15.78
N ASN A 374 -7.22 -2.35 16.59
CA ASN A 374 -8.66 -2.36 16.30
C ASN A 374 -9.28 -0.96 16.06
N ASN A 375 -8.64 0.10 16.59
CA ASN A 375 -9.14 1.48 16.52
C ASN A 375 -8.26 2.36 15.63
N ALA A 376 -7.45 1.77 14.72
CA ALA A 376 -6.45 2.50 13.95
C ALA A 376 -7.03 3.70 13.17
N GLU A 377 -8.16 3.52 12.50
CA GLU A 377 -8.87 4.58 11.75
C GLU A 377 -9.34 5.71 12.66
N GLU A 378 -9.96 5.37 13.81
CA GLU A 378 -10.43 6.35 14.78
C GLU A 378 -9.26 7.18 15.33
N LEU A 379 -8.12 6.54 15.62
CA LEU A 379 -6.92 7.22 16.10
C LEU A 379 -6.36 8.19 15.07
N ILE A 380 -6.33 7.79 13.78
CA ILE A 380 -5.87 8.63 12.68
C ILE A 380 -6.75 9.89 12.57
N GLU A 381 -8.07 9.73 12.62
CA GLU A 381 -9.00 10.86 12.52
C GLU A 381 -8.91 11.81 13.72
N ILE A 382 -8.81 11.27 14.95
CA ILE A 382 -8.64 12.07 16.18
C ILE A 382 -7.37 12.91 16.09
N VAL A 383 -6.23 12.28 15.83
CA VAL A 383 -4.94 12.96 15.80
C VAL A 383 -4.88 13.95 14.64
N GLY A 384 -5.26 13.53 13.44
CA GLY A 384 -5.24 14.39 12.25
C GLY A 384 -6.14 15.62 12.36
N THR A 385 -7.27 15.49 13.06
CA THR A 385 -8.15 16.63 13.35
C THR A 385 -7.44 17.69 14.21
N GLU A 386 -6.77 17.25 15.26
CA GLU A 386 -6.10 18.15 16.18
C GLU A 386 -4.84 18.78 15.58
N LEU A 387 -4.06 18.01 14.79
CA LEU A 387 -2.91 18.52 14.05
C LEU A 387 -3.33 19.63 13.06
N SER A 388 -4.42 19.40 12.31
CA SER A 388 -4.96 20.41 11.38
C SER A 388 -5.42 21.67 12.10
N ALA A 389 -6.00 21.56 13.30
CA ALA A 389 -6.38 22.71 14.12
C ALA A 389 -5.16 23.55 14.54
N ALA A 390 -4.01 22.92 14.79
CA ALA A 390 -2.76 23.64 15.08
C ALA A 390 -2.19 24.33 13.81
N VAL A 391 -2.13 23.63 12.67
CA VAL A 391 -1.63 24.20 11.41
C VAL A 391 -2.45 25.40 10.96
N THR A 392 -3.75 25.35 11.15
CA THR A 392 -4.67 26.47 10.80
C THR A 392 -4.73 27.57 11.87
N GLY A 393 -3.97 27.43 12.98
CA GLY A 393 -3.94 28.42 14.06
C GLY A 393 -5.18 28.47 14.94
N GLN A 394 -6.07 27.48 14.86
CA GLN A 394 -7.28 27.36 15.71
C GLN A 394 -6.92 26.94 17.14
N LYS A 395 -5.81 26.20 17.32
CA LYS A 395 -5.25 25.77 18.60
C LYS A 395 -3.76 26.04 18.63
N SER A 396 -3.21 26.25 19.81
CA SER A 396 -1.76 26.16 19.98
C SER A 396 -1.29 24.71 19.81
N VAL A 397 -0.01 24.50 19.50
CA VAL A 397 0.61 23.16 19.40
C VAL A 397 0.31 22.30 20.64
N LYS A 398 0.49 22.90 21.83
CA LYS A 398 0.25 22.16 23.08
C LYS A 398 -1.22 21.79 23.26
N GLU A 399 -2.15 22.72 23.03
CA GLU A 399 -3.59 22.43 23.13
C GLU A 399 -4.04 21.35 22.16
N ALA A 400 -3.52 21.35 20.94
CA ALA A 400 -3.83 20.35 19.93
C ALA A 400 -3.31 18.95 20.34
N LEU A 401 -2.05 18.86 20.75
CA LEU A 401 -1.47 17.58 21.15
C LEU A 401 -2.08 17.03 22.47
N ASP A 402 -2.40 17.90 23.44
CA ASP A 402 -3.13 17.47 24.65
C ASP A 402 -4.55 16.97 24.32
N ALA A 403 -5.24 17.63 23.37
CA ALA A 403 -6.54 17.19 22.93
C ALA A 403 -6.47 15.86 22.15
N ALA A 404 -5.46 15.68 21.31
CA ALA A 404 -5.18 14.43 20.61
C ALA A 404 -4.92 13.28 21.61
N ALA A 405 -4.02 13.50 22.59
CA ALA A 405 -3.73 12.51 23.63
C ALA A 405 -4.99 12.08 24.40
N ASN A 406 -5.78 13.06 24.87
CA ASN A 406 -7.04 12.79 25.57
C ASN A 406 -8.06 12.06 24.68
N GLY A 407 -8.09 12.36 23.39
CA GLY A 407 -8.95 11.67 22.41
C GLY A 407 -8.55 10.22 22.24
N VAL A 408 -7.26 9.98 21.98
CA VAL A 408 -6.67 8.64 21.82
C VAL A 408 -6.87 7.80 23.09
N GLU A 409 -6.62 8.35 24.29
CA GLU A 409 -6.86 7.64 25.56
C GLU A 409 -8.33 7.20 25.74
N ARG A 410 -9.28 7.95 25.22
CA ARG A 410 -10.71 7.56 25.26
C ARG A 410 -11.03 6.46 24.26
N ALA A 411 -10.46 6.53 23.08
CA ALA A 411 -10.72 5.58 22.00
C ALA A 411 -10.15 4.17 22.29
N ILE A 412 -9.05 4.08 23.05
CA ILE A 412 -8.41 2.78 23.37
C ILE A 412 -8.94 2.13 24.67
N LYS A 413 -9.85 2.77 25.41
CA LYS A 413 -10.50 2.21 26.63
C LYS A 413 -11.71 1.37 26.29
#